data_6fa7e3a5e98b527a780c9fea2224e8dd
#
_entry.id   6fa7e3a5e98b527a780c9fea2224e8dd
#
_cell.length_a   1.000
_cell.length_b   1.000
_cell.length_c   1.000
_cell.angle_alpha   90.00
_cell.angle_beta   90.00
_cell.angle_gamma   90.00
#
_symmetry.space_group_name_H-M   'P 1'
#
loop_
_entity.id
_entity.type
_entity.pdbx_description
1 polymer ?
#
loop_
_entity_poly.entity_id
_entity_poly.type
_entity_poly.pdbx_seq_one_letter_code
_entity_poly.pdbx_strand_id
1 'polypeptide(L)'
;MSEARQTPLIMCADDDIEIRRILLRTLGTLDCDLLEARDGEEALEMIIEHEPDLVVLDVMMPTLSGWELCKYIRSKPHLADISVVMLTAIGRTVNEMTSPLYGADAYLDKPFDIKEMLSVVSGLLE
;
A
#
# COMPACT_ATOMS: atom_id res chain seq x y z
N MET A 1 -3.70 -12.10 -20.81
CA MET A 1 -3.77 -10.90 -20.01
C MET A 1 -5.15 -10.77 -19.38
N SER A 2 -5.15 -10.45 -18.15
CA SER A 2 -6.43 -10.28 -17.50
C SER A 2 -7.14 -9.07 -18.07
N GLU A 3 -8.44 -9.10 -17.97
CA GLU A 3 -9.24 -7.95 -18.33
C GLU A 3 -8.85 -6.76 -17.46
N ALA A 4 -8.77 -5.61 -18.05
CA ALA A 4 -8.55 -4.40 -17.29
C ALA A 4 -9.75 -4.20 -16.36
N ARG A 5 -9.49 -3.93 -15.09
CA ARG A 5 -10.57 -3.62 -14.16
C ARG A 5 -11.18 -2.29 -14.54
N GLN A 6 -12.49 -2.17 -14.40
CA GLN A 6 -13.17 -0.91 -14.62
C GLN A 6 -12.87 0.07 -13.49
N THR A 7 -12.67 -0.45 -12.29
CA THR A 7 -12.26 0.35 -11.15
C THR A 7 -10.97 -0.22 -10.61
N PRO A 8 -10.06 0.63 -10.13
CA PRO A 8 -8.82 0.12 -9.55
C PRO A 8 -9.09 -0.61 -8.25
N LEU A 9 -8.24 -1.57 -7.95
CA LEU A 9 -8.30 -2.34 -6.72
C LEU A 9 -7.15 -1.89 -5.82
N ILE A 10 -7.48 -1.43 -4.62
CA ILE A 10 -6.52 -0.95 -3.64
C ILE A 10 -6.55 -1.86 -2.42
N MET A 11 -5.38 -2.29 -1.95
CA MET A 11 -5.28 -3.10 -0.75
C MET A 11 -4.60 -2.30 0.34
N CYS A 12 -5.20 -2.27 1.54
CA CYS A 12 -4.65 -1.58 2.70
C CYS A 12 -4.23 -2.60 3.74
N ALA A 13 -3.00 -2.51 4.22
CA ALA A 13 -2.47 -3.42 5.22
C ALA A 13 -1.90 -2.65 6.41
N ASP A 14 -2.44 -2.91 7.59
CA ASP A 14 -2.00 -2.29 8.84
C ASP A 14 -2.54 -3.17 9.96
N ASP A 15 -1.72 -3.44 10.98
CA ASP A 15 -2.16 -4.28 12.08
C ASP A 15 -3.05 -3.52 13.07
N ASP A 16 -3.10 -2.19 12.98
CA ASP A 16 -3.94 -1.36 13.81
C ASP A 16 -5.31 -1.21 13.16
N ILE A 17 -6.35 -1.76 13.81
CA ILE A 17 -7.69 -1.74 13.26
C ILE A 17 -8.22 -0.32 13.06
N GLU A 18 -7.84 0.62 13.93
CA GLU A 18 -8.32 2.00 13.79
C GLU A 18 -7.71 2.66 12.57
N ILE A 19 -6.43 2.42 12.32
CA ILE A 19 -5.77 2.95 11.14
C ILE A 19 -6.40 2.35 9.88
N ARG A 20 -6.64 1.04 9.88
CA ARG A 20 -7.29 0.40 8.73
C ARG A 20 -8.65 1.02 8.43
N ARG A 21 -9.44 1.27 9.49
CA ARG A 21 -10.76 1.88 9.30
C ARG A 21 -10.67 3.27 8.70
N ILE A 22 -9.71 4.06 9.16
CA ILE A 22 -9.50 5.39 8.62
C ILE A 22 -9.07 5.31 7.16
N LEU A 23 -8.16 4.39 6.85
CA LEU A 23 -7.71 4.19 5.47
C LEU A 23 -8.87 3.80 4.56
N LEU A 24 -9.66 2.83 4.98
CA LEU A 24 -10.78 2.36 4.16
C LEU A 24 -11.81 3.46 3.95
N ARG A 25 -12.08 4.24 5.00
CA ARG A 25 -13.02 5.35 4.86
C ARG A 25 -12.47 6.43 3.93
N THR A 26 -11.19 6.75 4.09
CA THR A 26 -10.55 7.78 3.27
C THR A 26 -10.54 7.36 1.80
N LEU A 27 -10.06 6.15 1.54
CA LEU A 27 -9.92 5.67 0.15
C LEU A 27 -11.26 5.31 -0.46
N GLY A 28 -12.25 5.01 0.37
CA GLY A 28 -13.61 4.74 -0.11
C GLY A 28 -14.28 5.94 -0.76
N THR A 29 -13.70 7.14 -0.60
CA THR A 29 -14.22 8.31 -1.32
C THR A 29 -13.77 8.33 -2.78
N LEU A 30 -12.81 7.48 -3.13
CA LEU A 30 -12.37 7.34 -4.52
C LEU A 30 -13.21 6.26 -5.19
N ASP A 31 -13.23 6.31 -6.52
CA ASP A 31 -13.93 5.29 -7.30
C ASP A 31 -13.03 4.07 -7.43
N CYS A 32 -13.06 3.21 -6.42
CA CYS A 32 -12.16 2.06 -6.35
C CYS A 32 -12.78 0.94 -5.53
N ASP A 33 -12.25 -0.27 -5.70
CA ASP A 33 -12.56 -1.39 -4.84
C ASP A 33 -11.45 -1.52 -3.81
N LEU A 34 -11.80 -1.99 -2.61
CA LEU A 34 -10.87 -2.04 -1.48
C LEU A 34 -10.75 -3.45 -0.91
N LEU A 35 -9.53 -3.81 -0.52
CA LEU A 35 -9.23 -5.00 0.26
C LEU A 35 -8.48 -4.56 1.50
N GLU A 36 -8.57 -5.34 2.58
CA GLU A 36 -7.80 -5.04 3.78
C GLU A 36 -7.09 -6.28 4.28
N ALA A 37 -5.92 -6.06 4.88
CA ALA A 37 -5.13 -7.11 5.51
C ALA A 37 -4.70 -6.64 6.88
N ARG A 38 -4.65 -7.58 7.85
CA ARG A 38 -4.35 -7.27 9.24
C ARG A 38 -2.88 -7.39 9.58
N ASP A 39 -2.12 -8.09 8.76
CA ASP A 39 -0.70 -8.28 9.00
C ASP A 39 -0.02 -8.57 7.67
N GLY A 40 1.30 -8.76 7.74
CA GLY A 40 2.09 -8.94 6.53
C GLY A 40 1.80 -10.23 5.79
N GLU A 41 1.53 -11.30 6.53
CA GLU A 41 1.24 -12.59 5.90
C GLU A 41 -0.07 -12.52 5.11
N GLU A 42 -1.11 -11.97 5.72
CA GLU A 42 -2.38 -11.82 5.04
C GLU A 42 -2.23 -10.90 3.83
N ALA A 43 -1.45 -9.82 3.99
CA ALA A 43 -1.21 -8.91 2.88
C ALA A 43 -0.54 -9.61 1.72
N LEU A 44 0.45 -10.45 2.01
CA LEU A 44 1.14 -11.20 0.94
C LEU A 44 0.18 -12.11 0.21
N GLU A 45 -0.68 -12.82 0.94
CA GLU A 45 -1.66 -13.70 0.33
C GLU A 45 -2.59 -12.92 -0.60
N MET A 46 -3.04 -11.75 -0.17
CA MET A 46 -3.93 -10.94 -0.99
C MET A 46 -3.26 -10.36 -2.22
N ILE A 47 -1.99 -9.98 -2.08
CA ILE A 47 -1.22 -9.48 -3.22
C ILE A 47 -1.10 -10.57 -4.28
N ILE A 48 -0.78 -11.78 -3.87
CA ILE A 48 -0.59 -12.89 -4.79
C ILE A 48 -1.92 -13.26 -5.44
N GLU A 49 -2.97 -13.31 -4.66
CA GLU A 49 -4.27 -13.79 -5.16
C GLU A 49 -4.98 -12.75 -6.02
N HIS A 50 -4.96 -11.49 -5.61
CA HIS A 50 -5.79 -10.47 -6.23
C HIS A 50 -5.02 -9.51 -7.14
N GLU A 51 -3.71 -9.44 -7.01
CA GLU A 51 -2.86 -8.54 -7.80
C GLU A 51 -3.44 -7.12 -7.85
N PRO A 52 -3.53 -6.44 -6.69
CA PRO A 52 -4.13 -5.10 -6.67
C PRO A 52 -3.32 -4.11 -7.50
N ASP A 53 -3.98 -3.01 -7.86
CA ASP A 53 -3.31 -1.97 -8.63
C ASP A 53 -2.42 -1.10 -7.75
N LEU A 54 -2.79 -0.96 -6.48
CA LEU A 54 -2.05 -0.15 -5.52
C LEU A 54 -2.19 -0.76 -4.14
N VAL A 55 -1.12 -0.71 -3.36
CA VAL A 55 -1.16 -1.17 -1.97
C VAL A 55 -0.69 -0.04 -1.05
N VAL A 56 -1.36 0.09 0.10
CA VAL A 56 -0.95 0.97 1.17
C VAL A 56 -0.50 0.07 2.31
N LEU A 57 0.78 0.11 2.65
CA LEU A 57 1.40 -0.82 3.58
C LEU A 57 1.98 -0.10 4.78
N ASP A 58 1.63 -0.57 5.98
CA ASP A 58 2.32 -0.16 7.18
C ASP A 58 3.72 -0.75 7.16
N VAL A 59 4.73 0.06 7.46
CA VAL A 59 6.11 -0.42 7.48
C VAL A 59 6.29 -1.49 8.56
N MET A 60 5.71 -1.25 9.76
CA MET A 60 5.92 -2.14 10.90
C MET A 60 4.68 -2.99 11.14
N MET A 61 4.71 -4.22 10.65
CA MET A 61 3.61 -5.16 10.84
C MET A 61 4.17 -6.49 11.35
N PRO A 62 3.35 -7.25 12.10
CA PRO A 62 3.74 -8.62 12.46
C PRO A 62 3.91 -9.48 11.22
N THR A 63 4.68 -10.51 11.34
CA THR A 63 4.99 -11.55 10.37
C THR A 63 5.85 -11.07 9.22
N LEU A 64 5.39 -10.09 8.44
CA LEU A 64 6.18 -9.50 7.36
C LEU A 64 6.03 -7.99 7.41
N SER A 65 7.14 -7.28 7.33
CA SER A 65 7.10 -5.82 7.32
C SER A 65 6.68 -5.31 5.95
N GLY A 66 6.31 -4.03 5.92
CA GLY A 66 6.01 -3.39 4.64
C GLY A 66 7.22 -3.40 3.71
N TRP A 67 8.43 -3.28 4.27
CA TRP A 67 9.66 -3.35 3.48
C TRP A 67 9.79 -4.69 2.76
N GLU A 68 9.55 -5.78 3.49
CA GLU A 68 9.65 -7.12 2.92
C GLU A 68 8.62 -7.34 1.83
N LEU A 69 7.41 -6.84 2.04
CA LEU A 69 6.36 -6.96 1.03
C LEU A 69 6.71 -6.17 -0.22
N CYS A 70 7.21 -4.95 -0.05
CA CYS A 70 7.59 -4.12 -1.18
C CYS A 70 8.70 -4.79 -2.00
N LYS A 71 9.70 -5.35 -1.31
CA LYS A 71 10.78 -6.05 -1.97
C LYS A 71 10.26 -7.24 -2.77
N TYR A 72 9.33 -7.99 -2.17
CA TYR A 72 8.72 -9.12 -2.85
C TYR A 72 7.99 -8.67 -4.12
N ILE A 73 7.18 -7.63 -4.00
CA ILE A 73 6.42 -7.11 -5.14
C ILE A 73 7.37 -6.74 -6.29
N ARG A 74 8.43 -6.03 -5.99
CA ARG A 74 9.37 -5.58 -7.02
C ARG A 74 10.18 -6.72 -7.63
N SER A 75 10.27 -7.85 -6.93
CA SER A 75 11.03 -9.00 -7.40
C SER A 75 10.27 -9.88 -8.38
N LYS A 76 8.94 -9.70 -8.49
CA LYS A 76 8.11 -10.54 -9.35
C LYS A 76 7.66 -9.74 -10.56
N PRO A 77 7.98 -10.19 -11.79
CA PRO A 77 7.63 -9.40 -12.97
C PRO A 77 6.14 -9.06 -13.09
N HIS A 78 5.27 -10.00 -12.72
CA HIS A 78 3.83 -9.77 -12.84
C HIS A 78 3.26 -8.86 -11.74
N LEU A 79 4.04 -8.56 -10.72
CA LEU A 79 3.63 -7.68 -9.62
C LEU A 79 4.40 -6.37 -9.61
N ALA A 80 5.45 -6.28 -10.41
CA ALA A 80 6.42 -5.17 -10.29
C ALA A 80 5.82 -3.80 -10.58
N ASP A 81 4.69 -3.74 -11.27
CA ASP A 81 4.04 -2.47 -11.61
C ASP A 81 3.04 -2.01 -10.56
N ILE A 82 2.81 -2.80 -9.51
CA ILE A 82 1.91 -2.38 -8.44
C ILE A 82 2.47 -1.13 -7.77
N SER A 83 1.63 -0.12 -7.60
CA SER A 83 2.04 1.09 -6.90
C SER A 83 2.06 0.82 -5.40
N VAL A 84 3.10 1.26 -4.71
CA VAL A 84 3.29 1.00 -3.28
C VAL A 84 3.40 2.32 -2.52
N VAL A 85 2.50 2.50 -1.56
CA VAL A 85 2.53 3.63 -0.62
C VAL A 85 2.83 3.06 0.76
N MET A 86 3.88 3.57 1.40
CA MET A 86 4.29 3.10 2.72
C MET A 86 3.82 4.08 3.78
N LEU A 87 3.21 3.54 4.85
CA LEU A 87 2.85 4.32 6.03
C LEU A 87 3.84 4.04 7.14
N THR A 88 4.32 5.07 7.80
CA THR A 88 5.34 4.88 8.81
C THR A 88 5.21 5.89 9.96
N ALA A 89 5.50 5.41 11.17
CA ALA A 89 5.66 6.29 12.32
C ALA A 89 7.08 6.86 12.39
N ILE A 90 7.99 6.34 11.57
CA ILE A 90 9.36 6.84 11.46
C ILE A 90 9.34 8.02 10.51
N GLY A 91 10.12 9.04 10.77
CA GLY A 91 10.11 10.24 9.96
C GLY A 91 10.37 9.97 8.48
N ARG A 92 9.73 10.77 7.63
CA ARG A 92 9.78 10.61 6.18
C ARG A 92 11.21 10.62 5.65
N THR A 93 12.06 11.47 6.20
CA THR A 93 13.44 11.60 5.73
C THR A 93 14.18 10.27 5.79
N VAL A 94 14.00 9.53 6.89
CA VAL A 94 14.67 8.23 7.03
C VAL A 94 14.15 7.27 5.97
N ASN A 95 12.85 7.26 5.72
CA ASN A 95 12.26 6.35 4.75
C ASN A 95 12.68 6.69 3.33
N GLU A 96 12.80 7.97 3.01
CA GLU A 96 13.26 8.38 1.68
C GLU A 96 14.69 7.93 1.43
N MET A 97 15.51 7.91 2.46
CA MET A 97 16.89 7.44 2.32
C MET A 97 16.97 5.96 1.97
N THR A 98 15.97 5.17 2.37
CA THR A 98 15.95 3.74 2.08
C THR A 98 15.08 3.40 0.88
N SER A 99 14.35 4.36 0.35
CA SER A 99 13.41 4.14 -0.75
C SER A 99 14.01 3.44 -1.96
N PRO A 100 15.19 3.83 -2.46
CA PRO A 100 15.76 3.17 -3.63
C PRO A 100 16.02 1.69 -3.42
N LEU A 101 16.21 1.26 -2.17
CA LEU A 101 16.47 -0.14 -1.88
C LEU A 101 15.21 -0.99 -1.97
N TYR A 102 14.06 -0.42 -1.68
CA TYR A 102 12.82 -1.17 -1.60
C TYR A 102 11.81 -0.83 -2.69
N GLY A 103 11.97 0.31 -3.34
CA GLY A 103 11.16 0.63 -4.52
C GLY A 103 9.74 1.09 -4.24
N ALA A 104 9.46 1.65 -3.06
CA ALA A 104 8.15 2.23 -2.79
C ALA A 104 7.97 3.51 -3.61
N ASP A 105 6.73 3.78 -4.02
CA ASP A 105 6.43 4.96 -4.81
C ASP A 105 6.21 6.20 -3.96
N ALA A 106 5.77 6.02 -2.72
CA ALA A 106 5.52 7.15 -1.84
C ALA A 106 5.58 6.72 -0.39
N TYR A 107 5.84 7.68 0.49
CA TYR A 107 5.87 7.48 1.94
C TYR A 107 5.02 8.53 2.59
N LEU A 108 4.19 8.12 3.56
CA LEU A 108 3.38 9.04 4.34
C LEU A 108 3.57 8.73 5.81
N ASP A 109 3.64 9.79 6.62
CA ASP A 109 3.81 9.63 8.06
C ASP A 109 2.47 9.30 8.72
N LYS A 110 2.52 8.62 9.85
CA LYS A 110 1.36 8.43 10.71
C LYS A 110 1.40 9.48 11.82
N PRO A 111 0.28 10.12 12.09
CA PRO A 111 -1.00 10.07 11.39
C PRO A 111 -0.88 10.77 10.04
N PHE A 112 -1.54 10.22 9.03
CA PHE A 112 -1.44 10.80 7.70
C PHE A 112 -2.49 11.89 7.51
N ASP A 113 -2.18 12.82 6.60
CA ASP A 113 -3.11 13.86 6.19
C ASP A 113 -4.03 13.26 5.12
N ILE A 114 -5.34 13.41 5.33
CA ILE A 114 -6.33 12.80 4.43
C ILE A 114 -6.17 13.33 3.01
N LYS A 115 -5.97 14.65 2.87
CA LYS A 115 -5.82 15.24 1.54
C LYS A 115 -4.55 14.75 0.85
N GLU A 116 -3.47 14.64 1.62
CA GLU A 116 -2.21 14.17 1.07
C GLU A 116 -2.36 12.71 0.61
N MET A 117 -2.99 11.88 1.42
CA MET A 117 -3.22 10.47 1.06
C MET A 117 -4.01 10.39 -0.23
N LEU A 118 -5.11 11.12 -0.35
CA LEU A 118 -5.94 11.07 -1.54
C LEU A 118 -5.19 11.58 -2.77
N SER A 119 -4.39 12.63 -2.60
CA SER A 119 -3.62 13.18 -3.70
C SER A 119 -2.58 12.18 -4.21
N VAL A 120 -1.85 11.56 -3.28
CA VAL A 120 -0.81 10.59 -3.63
C VAL A 120 -1.42 9.38 -4.33
N VAL A 121 -2.49 8.82 -3.75
CA VAL A 121 -3.11 7.62 -4.31
C VAL A 121 -3.71 7.92 -5.67
N SER A 122 -4.44 9.04 -5.81
CA SER A 122 -5.03 9.40 -7.09
C SER A 122 -3.98 9.58 -8.16
N GLY A 123 -2.87 10.22 -7.81
CA GLY A 123 -1.78 10.44 -8.75
C GLY A 123 -1.15 9.15 -9.24
N LEU A 124 -1.00 8.18 -8.34
CA LEU A 124 -0.40 6.89 -8.71
C LEU A 124 -1.33 6.02 -9.54
N LEU A 125 -2.63 6.23 -9.43
CA LEU A 125 -3.62 5.45 -10.18
C LEU A 125 -3.86 5.98 -11.58
N GLU A 126 -3.36 7.16 -11.89
CA GLU A 126 -3.54 7.73 -13.23
C GLU A 126 -2.75 7.02 -14.32
#